data_cbef23271f919a68ddeaa9de6df29c04
#
_entry.id   cbef23271f919a68ddeaa9de6df29c04
#
_cell.length_a   1.000
_cell.length_b   1.000
_cell.length_c   1.000
_cell.angle_alpha   90.00
_cell.angle_beta   90.00
_cell.angle_gamma   90.00
#
_symmetry.space_group_name_H-M   'P 1'
#
loop_
_entity.id
_entity.type
_entity.pdbx_description
1 polymer ?
#
loop_
_entity_poly.entity_id
_entity_poly.type
_entity_poly.pdbx_seq_one_letter_code
_entity_poly.pdbx_strand_id
1 'polypeptide(L)'
;MTHSLPALLGRHQAHDPVTTGPEPRSAARFWGDVRAIAARLPELGRGDRGGRSELVLVCHDRYLFAASMLAAWERGYVVALPPNAQPAMVTALRKSGTVQTVLHDVDDMAGLDVRAIVASRPAPSDEVEPYAPPAPLASDRRIVVVYTSGTTGAPTACPKTAGQLVGEARTLARTFAIGRGDRVLATVPPHHIYGLLFGVLVPLVSGASFARETVLHAEPLAELIARDHTRVLVSVPAHLRALRVLEQGRIQGVSRVFSSGAPLPADTSEDLRERFGWSVTEVLGSSETGGIAWRDRAGTPWTPLEGVKVREGEGGRMLIDSPFLDPGVSRPYVGGDRVAVLDEGRFHHLGRVDGVLKVGSTRVSIAELEARLLAIPGVQDAAALAVEVGGARGWESWAAIVAQDHTAQTIRAALLPWLDPVVIPRRIRIVEALPRDPGTGKLRRDALRALFD
;
A
#
# COMPACT_ATOMS: atom_id res chain seq x y z
N MET A 1 23.02 3.02 -22.00
CA MET A 1 23.39 4.12 -21.08
C MET A 1 22.44 4.03 -19.88
N THR A 2 22.94 3.60 -18.73
CA THR A 2 22.16 3.57 -17.49
C THR A 2 21.91 5.02 -17.04
N HIS A 3 20.69 5.51 -17.23
CA HIS A 3 20.31 6.83 -16.73
C HIS A 3 20.28 6.79 -15.20
N SER A 4 21.11 7.62 -14.56
CA SER A 4 21.08 7.82 -13.12
C SER A 4 19.92 8.75 -12.76
N LEU A 5 19.10 8.34 -11.77
CA LEU A 5 18.04 9.19 -11.24
C LEU A 5 18.64 10.23 -10.29
N PRO A 6 18.14 11.49 -10.29
CA PRO A 6 18.52 12.47 -9.28
C PRO A 6 18.30 11.94 -7.86
N ALA A 7 19.08 12.43 -6.89
CA ALA A 7 19.00 12.01 -5.49
C ALA A 7 17.57 12.16 -4.93
N LEU A 8 17.11 11.20 -4.09
CA LEU A 8 15.79 11.21 -3.48
C LEU A 8 15.56 12.45 -2.62
N LEU A 9 16.54 12.82 -1.79
CA LEU A 9 16.48 14.03 -0.97
C LEU A 9 17.03 15.29 -1.66
N GLY A 10 17.22 15.27 -2.99
CA GLY A 10 17.88 16.36 -3.73
C GLY A 10 17.17 17.71 -3.68
N ARG A 11 15.95 17.79 -3.19
CA ARG A 11 15.20 19.02 -2.97
C ARG A 11 15.16 19.51 -1.52
N HIS A 12 15.68 18.71 -0.58
CA HIS A 12 15.82 19.11 0.82
C HIS A 12 17.21 19.74 1.06
N GLN A 13 17.25 20.82 1.80
CA GLN A 13 18.47 21.34 2.41
C GLN A 13 18.70 20.65 3.77
N ALA A 14 19.89 20.75 4.33
CA ALA A 14 20.25 20.05 5.57
C ALA A 14 19.26 20.25 6.73
N HIS A 15 18.75 21.47 6.87
CA HIS A 15 17.82 21.87 7.94
C HIS A 15 16.34 21.69 7.58
N ASP A 16 16.00 21.39 6.31
CA ASP A 16 14.61 21.21 5.92
C ASP A 16 13.98 20.02 6.66
N PRO A 17 12.73 20.15 7.13
CA PRO A 17 12.05 19.07 7.81
C PRO A 17 11.67 17.96 6.84
N VAL A 18 12.03 16.73 7.16
CA VAL A 18 11.57 15.51 6.49
C VAL A 18 10.29 14.99 7.14
N THR A 19 10.15 15.19 8.45
CA THR A 19 8.92 14.83 9.18
C THR A 19 8.16 16.06 9.67
N THR A 20 6.86 15.85 9.93
CA THR A 20 6.01 16.81 10.64
C THR A 20 6.05 16.57 12.15
N GLY A 21 5.31 17.35 12.92
CA GLY A 21 5.15 17.19 14.36
C GLY A 21 5.90 18.26 15.17
N PRO A 22 5.81 18.19 16.51
CA PRO A 22 6.42 19.19 17.41
C PRO A 22 7.95 19.14 17.38
N GLU A 23 8.53 17.98 17.08
CA GLU A 23 9.98 17.78 16.93
C GLU A 23 10.29 17.22 15.54
N PRO A 24 10.24 18.05 14.49
CA PRO A 24 10.47 17.59 13.13
C PRO A 24 11.93 17.16 12.96
N ARG A 25 12.15 16.07 12.27
CA ARG A 25 13.49 15.57 11.92
C ARG A 25 13.98 16.28 10.66
N SER A 26 15.14 16.92 10.74
CA SER A 26 15.78 17.56 9.58
C SER A 26 16.31 16.53 8.58
N ALA A 27 16.56 16.93 7.34
CA ALA A 27 17.16 16.07 6.33
C ALA A 27 18.57 15.59 6.72
N ALA A 28 19.37 16.42 7.38
CA ALA A 28 20.68 16.03 7.92
C ALA A 28 20.53 14.93 8.97
N ARG A 29 19.63 15.10 9.93
CA ARG A 29 19.36 14.08 10.95
C ARG A 29 18.85 12.80 10.34
N PHE A 30 17.88 12.89 9.42
CA PHE A 30 17.31 11.74 8.72
C PHE A 30 18.41 10.95 7.98
N TRP A 31 19.29 11.64 7.25
CA TRP A 31 20.36 10.97 6.53
C TRP A 31 21.41 10.36 7.47
N GLY A 32 21.69 10.99 8.57
CA GLY A 32 22.52 10.42 9.62
C GLY A 32 21.91 9.13 10.20
N ASP A 33 20.59 9.08 10.43
CA ASP A 33 19.90 7.89 10.90
C ASP A 33 19.92 6.78 9.83
N VAL A 34 19.75 7.13 8.54
CA VAL A 34 19.93 6.19 7.42
C VAL A 34 21.30 5.52 7.46
N ARG A 35 22.38 6.31 7.61
CA ARG A 35 23.76 5.78 7.68
C ARG A 35 24.00 4.92 8.92
N ALA A 36 23.42 5.29 10.05
CA ALA A 36 23.54 4.50 11.28
C ALA A 36 22.87 3.12 11.13
N ILE A 37 21.71 3.05 10.50
CA ILE A 37 21.03 1.80 10.18
C ILE A 37 21.85 1.01 9.14
N ALA A 38 22.31 1.66 8.08
CA ALA A 38 23.13 1.03 7.04
C ALA A 38 24.38 0.38 7.59
N ALA A 39 25.07 1.01 8.57
CA ALA A 39 26.26 0.48 9.21
C ALA A 39 26.01 -0.80 10.02
N ARG A 40 24.76 -1.09 10.40
CA ARG A 40 24.39 -2.33 11.14
C ARG A 40 23.91 -3.45 10.23
N LEU A 41 23.66 -3.15 8.95
CA LEU A 41 23.28 -4.17 7.99
C LEU A 41 24.47 -5.06 7.60
N PRO A 42 24.24 -6.38 7.45
CA PRO A 42 25.28 -7.29 6.95
C PRO A 42 25.86 -6.83 5.61
N GLU A 43 27.11 -7.17 5.38
CA GLU A 43 27.72 -6.93 4.06
C GLU A 43 27.25 -7.97 3.05
N LEU A 44 26.85 -7.50 1.87
CA LEU A 44 26.52 -8.39 0.77
C LEU A 44 27.80 -9.00 0.17
N GLY A 45 27.80 -10.30 0.00
CA GLY A 45 28.86 -11.01 -0.72
C GLY A 45 29.02 -10.48 -2.16
N ARG A 46 30.20 -10.69 -2.77
CA ARG A 46 30.47 -10.21 -4.15
C ARG A 46 29.47 -10.74 -5.19
N GLY A 47 28.87 -11.93 -4.96
CA GLY A 47 27.86 -12.55 -5.81
C GLY A 47 26.45 -11.99 -5.62
N ASP A 48 26.17 -11.32 -4.50
CA ASP A 48 24.84 -10.86 -4.11
C ASP A 48 24.54 -9.41 -4.52
N ARG A 49 25.56 -8.67 -4.97
CA ARG A 49 25.44 -7.25 -5.38
C ARG A 49 24.58 -7.03 -6.63
N GLY A 50 24.11 -8.09 -7.27
CA GLY A 50 23.26 -8.05 -8.48
C GLY A 50 21.76 -7.84 -8.23
N GLY A 51 21.32 -7.41 -7.03
CA GLY A 51 19.91 -7.13 -6.72
C GLY A 51 19.08 -8.40 -6.45
N ARG A 52 19.69 -9.45 -5.91
CA ARG A 52 19.03 -10.71 -5.52
C ARG A 52 18.80 -10.84 -4.02
N SER A 53 19.61 -10.17 -3.19
CA SER A 53 19.48 -10.23 -1.74
C SER A 53 18.38 -9.31 -1.25
N GLU A 54 17.35 -9.89 -0.66
CA GLU A 54 16.19 -9.18 -0.13
C GLU A 54 16.34 -8.95 1.38
N LEU A 55 15.70 -7.88 1.82
CA LEU A 55 15.54 -7.50 3.21
C LEU A 55 14.07 -7.22 3.46
N VAL A 56 13.45 -7.94 4.40
CA VAL A 56 12.05 -7.66 4.79
C VAL A 56 12.00 -6.42 5.68
N LEU A 57 11.09 -5.51 5.36
CA LEU A 57 10.89 -4.28 6.12
C LEU A 57 9.49 -4.25 6.74
N VAL A 58 9.43 -4.17 8.07
CA VAL A 58 8.19 -4.11 8.87
C VAL A 58 8.33 -2.99 9.89
N CYS A 59 8.00 -1.78 9.51
CA CYS A 59 7.96 -0.63 10.42
C CYS A 59 6.59 0.05 10.38
N HIS A 60 6.04 0.33 11.56
CA HIS A 60 4.81 1.08 11.74
C HIS A 60 5.06 2.60 11.73
N ASP A 61 6.17 3.03 12.32
CA ASP A 61 6.63 4.41 12.24
C ASP A 61 7.17 4.71 10.84
N ARG A 62 6.53 5.64 10.14
CA ARG A 62 6.87 5.96 8.74
C ARG A 62 8.27 6.55 8.58
N TYR A 63 8.79 7.24 9.61
CA TYR A 63 10.17 7.74 9.60
C TYR A 63 11.17 6.59 9.66
N LEU A 64 10.97 5.64 10.59
CA LEU A 64 11.81 4.46 10.71
C LEU A 64 11.72 3.60 9.45
N PHE A 65 10.53 3.47 8.87
CA PHE A 65 10.33 2.80 7.58
C PHE A 65 11.15 3.46 6.46
N ALA A 66 11.03 4.79 6.30
CA ALA A 66 11.75 5.52 5.25
C ALA A 66 13.28 5.44 5.44
N ALA A 67 13.76 5.64 6.67
CA ALA A 67 15.19 5.55 6.98
C ALA A 67 15.75 4.15 6.73
N SER A 68 15.03 3.11 7.13
CA SER A 68 15.42 1.71 6.92
C SER A 68 15.43 1.32 5.44
N MET A 69 14.45 1.79 4.68
CA MET A 69 14.38 1.56 3.23
C MET A 69 15.59 2.18 2.50
N LEU A 70 15.94 3.44 2.82
CA LEU A 70 17.08 4.10 2.22
C LEU A 70 18.41 3.43 2.67
N ALA A 71 18.52 3.01 3.92
CA ALA A 71 19.67 2.27 4.44
C ALA A 71 19.88 0.94 3.70
N ALA A 72 18.80 0.22 3.44
CA ALA A 72 18.84 -1.01 2.64
C ALA A 72 19.32 -0.73 1.22
N TRP A 73 18.84 0.32 0.58
CA TRP A 73 19.28 0.70 -0.77
C TRP A 73 20.74 1.15 -0.82
N GLU A 74 21.23 1.88 0.20
CA GLU A 74 22.62 2.26 0.30
C GLU A 74 23.55 1.02 0.36
N ARG A 75 23.13 0.00 1.09
CA ARG A 75 23.87 -1.27 1.24
C ARG A 75 23.70 -2.25 0.08
N GLY A 76 22.85 -1.95 -0.91
CA GLY A 76 22.66 -2.79 -2.08
C GLY A 76 21.50 -3.78 -2.00
N TYR A 77 20.76 -3.80 -0.90
CA TYR A 77 19.58 -4.67 -0.73
C TYR A 77 18.39 -4.26 -1.58
N VAL A 78 17.54 -5.23 -1.86
CA VAL A 78 16.17 -5.04 -2.34
C VAL A 78 15.23 -5.11 -1.13
N VAL A 79 14.34 -4.15 -0.97
CA VAL A 79 13.39 -4.14 0.14
C VAL A 79 12.17 -4.97 -0.21
N ALA A 80 11.94 -6.05 0.52
CA ALA A 80 10.75 -6.87 0.44
C ALA A 80 9.67 -6.30 1.37
N LEU A 81 8.55 -5.87 0.78
CA LEU A 81 7.39 -5.35 1.50
C LEU A 81 6.31 -6.43 1.57
N PRO A 82 6.05 -7.01 2.75
CA PRO A 82 5.02 -8.04 2.91
C PRO A 82 3.61 -7.46 2.68
N PRO A 83 2.63 -8.27 2.26
CA PRO A 83 1.25 -7.82 2.08
C PRO A 83 0.58 -7.41 3.40
N ASN A 84 1.09 -7.90 4.53
CA ASN A 84 0.73 -7.49 5.88
C ASN A 84 1.91 -7.76 6.84
N ALA A 85 1.86 -7.15 8.02
CA ALA A 85 2.90 -7.27 9.05
C ALA A 85 2.74 -8.53 9.96
N GLN A 86 1.90 -9.49 9.60
CA GLN A 86 1.64 -10.67 10.43
C GLN A 86 2.88 -11.57 10.55
N PRO A 87 3.21 -12.09 11.75
CA PRO A 87 4.43 -12.88 11.99
C PRO A 87 4.57 -14.09 11.08
N ALA A 88 3.47 -14.78 10.78
CA ALA A 88 3.48 -15.94 9.89
C ALA A 88 3.84 -15.56 8.46
N MET A 89 3.38 -14.39 7.98
CA MET A 89 3.70 -13.86 6.65
C MET A 89 5.19 -13.50 6.55
N VAL A 90 5.72 -12.79 7.54
CA VAL A 90 7.15 -12.44 7.61
C VAL A 90 8.01 -13.71 7.65
N THR A 91 7.61 -14.71 8.44
CA THR A 91 8.30 -16.01 8.52
C THR A 91 8.26 -16.75 7.19
N ALA A 92 7.13 -16.73 6.47
CA ALA A 92 6.99 -17.36 5.16
C ALA A 92 7.93 -16.72 4.12
N LEU A 93 8.04 -15.38 4.10
CA LEU A 93 8.97 -14.67 3.24
C LEU A 93 10.43 -14.98 3.59
N ARG A 94 10.78 -15.06 4.87
CA ARG A 94 12.15 -15.46 5.28
C ARG A 94 12.54 -16.85 4.79
N LYS A 95 11.60 -17.77 4.71
CA LYS A 95 11.84 -19.15 4.22
C LYS A 95 12.04 -19.23 2.70
N SER A 96 11.77 -18.17 1.94
CA SER A 96 11.94 -18.16 0.47
C SER A 96 13.42 -18.27 0.03
N GLY A 97 14.37 -18.09 0.96
CA GLY A 97 15.81 -18.21 0.69
C GLY A 97 16.46 -16.94 0.09
N THR A 98 15.70 -15.95 -0.31
CA THR A 98 16.22 -14.67 -0.83
C THR A 98 16.41 -13.63 0.28
N VAL A 99 15.68 -13.77 1.39
CA VAL A 99 15.67 -12.83 2.51
C VAL A 99 16.84 -13.05 3.46
N GLN A 100 17.73 -12.05 3.55
CA GLN A 100 18.92 -12.09 4.41
C GLN A 100 18.63 -11.66 5.85
N THR A 101 17.76 -10.65 6.03
CA THR A 101 17.44 -10.09 7.35
C THR A 101 16.08 -9.40 7.35
N VAL A 102 15.62 -9.02 8.54
CA VAL A 102 14.39 -8.25 8.76
C VAL A 102 14.76 -6.96 9.48
N LEU A 103 14.32 -5.81 9.00
CA LEU A 103 14.32 -4.55 9.73
C LEU A 103 12.91 -4.29 10.27
N HIS A 104 12.79 -3.93 11.54
CA HIS A 104 11.51 -3.73 12.19
C HIS A 104 11.56 -2.71 13.33
N ASP A 105 10.37 -2.23 13.73
CA ASP A 105 10.11 -1.45 14.94
C ASP A 105 9.04 -2.13 15.83
N VAL A 106 8.94 -3.44 15.74
CA VAL A 106 7.91 -4.25 16.39
C VAL A 106 8.53 -5.05 17.53
N ASP A 107 7.84 -5.12 18.67
CA ASP A 107 8.28 -5.93 19.80
C ASP A 107 8.20 -7.43 19.46
N ASP A 108 9.12 -8.21 20.03
CA ASP A 108 9.19 -9.67 19.90
C ASP A 108 9.36 -10.19 18.45
N MET A 109 9.77 -9.32 17.51
CA MET A 109 10.10 -9.73 16.14
C MET A 109 11.59 -10.05 16.01
N ALA A 110 11.89 -11.19 15.38
CA ALA A 110 13.27 -11.57 15.10
C ALA A 110 13.83 -10.76 13.92
N GLY A 111 14.93 -10.04 14.15
CA GLY A 111 15.57 -9.17 13.15
C GLY A 111 16.38 -8.09 13.81
N LEU A 112 16.55 -7.00 13.11
CA LEU A 112 17.24 -5.81 13.57
C LEU A 112 16.21 -4.75 13.96
N ASP A 113 16.09 -4.48 15.27
CA ASP A 113 15.24 -3.40 15.77
C ASP A 113 15.88 -2.04 15.48
N VAL A 114 15.26 -1.28 14.60
CA VAL A 114 15.79 0.02 14.16
C VAL A 114 15.55 1.13 15.17
N ARG A 115 14.61 0.96 16.12
CA ARG A 115 14.35 1.94 17.20
C ARG A 115 15.58 2.15 18.06
N ALA A 116 16.21 1.05 18.48
CA ALA A 116 17.41 1.08 19.32
C ALA A 116 18.58 1.78 18.62
N ILE A 117 18.74 1.54 17.30
CA ILE A 117 19.80 2.16 16.50
C ILE A 117 19.61 3.69 16.45
N VAL A 118 18.40 4.14 16.12
CA VAL A 118 18.10 5.57 15.98
C VAL A 118 18.15 6.26 17.35
N ALA A 119 17.66 5.61 18.42
CA ALA A 119 17.70 6.14 19.78
C ALA A 119 19.12 6.25 20.35
N SER A 120 20.05 5.37 19.95
CA SER A 120 21.43 5.40 20.43
C SER A 120 22.27 6.54 19.84
N ARG A 121 21.78 7.22 18.80
CA ARG A 121 22.48 8.37 18.23
C ARG A 121 22.37 9.58 19.16
N PRO A 122 23.46 10.33 19.36
CA PRO A 122 23.43 11.55 20.15
C PRO A 122 22.39 12.53 19.59
N ALA A 123 21.85 13.36 20.49
CA ALA A 123 21.04 14.50 20.07
C ALA A 123 21.85 15.36 19.07
N PRO A 124 21.20 16.06 18.13
CA PRO A 124 21.90 16.98 17.25
C PRO A 124 22.72 17.96 18.11
N SER A 125 24.03 17.99 17.90
CA SER A 125 24.86 19.09 18.41
C SER A 125 24.63 20.32 17.52
N ASP A 126 24.96 21.51 18.02
CA ASP A 126 24.94 22.75 17.22
C ASP A 126 25.91 22.70 16.02
N GLU A 127 26.77 21.70 15.97
CA GLU A 127 27.59 21.39 14.78
C GLU A 127 26.71 20.78 13.71
N VAL A 128 26.66 21.44 12.55
CA VAL A 128 25.92 20.99 11.37
C VAL A 128 26.48 19.62 10.94
N GLU A 129 25.71 18.55 11.15
CA GLU A 129 26.08 17.23 10.62
C GLU A 129 26.35 17.38 9.12
N PRO A 130 27.48 16.81 8.61
CA PRO A 130 27.78 16.86 7.19
C PRO A 130 26.62 16.27 6.38
N TYR A 131 25.89 17.10 5.68
CA TYR A 131 24.79 16.68 4.84
C TYR A 131 25.24 16.57 3.39
N ALA A 132 25.25 15.33 2.90
CA ALA A 132 25.33 15.06 1.47
C ALA A 132 24.10 14.20 1.10
N PRO A 133 23.30 14.62 0.12
CA PRO A 133 22.17 13.81 -0.33
C PRO A 133 22.67 12.43 -0.79
N PRO A 134 21.82 11.38 -0.67
CA PRO A 134 22.19 10.03 -1.08
C PRO A 134 22.61 10.00 -2.55
N ALA A 135 23.53 9.12 -2.89
CA ALA A 135 23.97 8.93 -4.27
C ALA A 135 22.78 8.56 -5.17
N PRO A 136 22.77 9.03 -6.42
CA PRO A 136 21.76 8.66 -7.38
C PRO A 136 21.69 7.14 -7.58
N LEU A 137 20.45 6.62 -7.70
CA LEU A 137 20.23 5.20 -8.00
C LEU A 137 20.22 4.98 -9.51
N ALA A 138 20.81 3.88 -9.99
CA ALA A 138 20.65 3.45 -11.37
C ALA A 138 19.18 3.12 -11.63
N SER A 139 18.62 3.60 -12.74
CA SER A 139 17.18 3.51 -13.03
C SER A 139 16.67 2.08 -13.17
N ASP A 140 17.53 1.18 -13.66
CA ASP A 140 17.25 -0.24 -13.86
C ASP A 140 17.47 -1.10 -12.60
N ARG A 141 18.05 -0.51 -11.54
CA ARG A 141 18.29 -1.21 -10.30
C ARG A 141 16.97 -1.58 -9.63
N ARG A 142 16.77 -2.87 -9.36
CA ARG A 142 15.66 -3.34 -8.51
C ARG A 142 15.89 -2.86 -7.09
N ILE A 143 14.90 -2.22 -6.50
CA ILE A 143 15.00 -1.61 -5.17
C ILE A 143 13.91 -2.08 -4.20
N VAL A 144 12.75 -2.52 -4.72
CA VAL A 144 11.63 -3.00 -3.91
C VAL A 144 11.00 -4.22 -4.57
N VAL A 145 10.50 -5.15 -3.77
CA VAL A 145 9.50 -6.14 -4.15
C VAL A 145 8.28 -5.91 -3.28
N VAL A 146 7.18 -5.48 -3.88
CA VAL A 146 5.88 -5.41 -3.20
C VAL A 146 5.24 -6.79 -3.31
N TYR A 147 5.01 -7.44 -2.18
CA TYR A 147 4.27 -8.69 -2.17
C TYR A 147 2.77 -8.41 -2.06
N THR A 148 1.99 -8.98 -2.97
CA THR A 148 0.54 -8.90 -2.94
C THR A 148 -0.04 -10.25 -2.54
N SER A 149 -1.27 -10.24 -2.01
CA SER A 149 -2.02 -11.45 -1.76
C SER A 149 -2.30 -12.16 -3.09
N GLY A 150 -1.66 -13.31 -3.30
CA GLY A 150 -1.83 -14.11 -4.51
C GLY A 150 -3.17 -14.85 -4.52
N THR A 151 -3.72 -15.10 -5.70
CA THR A 151 -4.95 -15.90 -5.88
C THR A 151 -4.77 -17.38 -5.49
N THR A 152 -3.52 -17.84 -5.35
CA THR A 152 -3.14 -19.23 -5.02
C THR A 152 -2.78 -19.42 -3.55
N GLY A 153 -2.94 -18.40 -2.70
CA GLY A 153 -2.56 -18.45 -1.28
C GLY A 153 -1.08 -18.17 -1.01
N ALA A 154 -0.22 -18.19 -2.02
CA ALA A 154 1.17 -17.72 -1.89
C ALA A 154 1.27 -16.24 -2.30
N PRO A 155 2.09 -15.43 -1.60
CA PRO A 155 2.31 -14.05 -1.97
C PRO A 155 2.88 -13.92 -3.40
N THR A 156 2.29 -13.04 -4.20
CA THR A 156 2.80 -12.73 -5.54
C THR A 156 3.76 -11.57 -5.47
N ALA A 157 4.98 -11.76 -5.98
CA ALA A 157 6.01 -10.75 -6.00
C ALA A 157 5.80 -9.75 -7.15
N CYS A 158 5.77 -8.46 -6.84
CA CYS A 158 5.73 -7.35 -7.79
C CYS A 158 7.05 -6.56 -7.67
N PRO A 159 8.12 -6.92 -8.39
CA PRO A 159 9.38 -6.22 -8.33
C PRO A 159 9.27 -4.82 -8.95
N LYS A 160 10.00 -3.86 -8.38
CA LYS A 160 10.08 -2.49 -8.86
C LYS A 160 11.52 -2.00 -8.92
N THR A 161 11.85 -1.34 -10.01
CA THR A 161 13.13 -0.66 -10.17
C THR A 161 13.08 0.76 -9.63
N ALA A 162 14.24 1.36 -9.45
CA ALA A 162 14.36 2.76 -9.04
C ALA A 162 13.69 3.69 -10.08
N GLY A 163 13.85 3.40 -11.38
CA GLY A 163 13.22 4.15 -12.46
C GLY A 163 11.70 4.17 -12.35
N GLN A 164 11.12 3.04 -12.02
CA GLN A 164 9.67 2.91 -11.84
C GLN A 164 9.18 3.69 -10.62
N LEU A 165 9.66 3.35 -9.42
CA LEU A 165 9.15 3.94 -8.18
C LEU A 165 9.50 5.42 -8.00
N VAL A 166 10.76 5.80 -8.21
CA VAL A 166 11.18 7.20 -8.05
C VAL A 166 10.67 8.05 -9.22
N GLY A 167 10.60 7.47 -10.42
CA GLY A 167 9.99 8.11 -11.59
C GLY A 167 8.50 8.39 -11.38
N GLU A 168 7.77 7.40 -10.89
CA GLU A 168 6.35 7.54 -10.55
C GLU A 168 6.12 8.59 -9.46
N ALA A 169 6.88 8.53 -8.35
CA ALA A 169 6.78 9.52 -7.27
C ALA A 169 7.00 10.96 -7.78
N ARG A 170 7.93 11.17 -8.71
CA ARG A 170 8.15 12.48 -9.33
C ARG A 170 7.01 12.90 -10.24
N THR A 171 6.46 11.97 -11.02
CA THR A 171 5.28 12.23 -11.83
C THR A 171 4.11 12.65 -10.97
N LEU A 172 3.83 11.92 -9.89
CA LEU A 172 2.78 12.25 -8.93
C LEU A 172 3.01 13.62 -8.26
N ALA A 173 4.26 13.91 -7.83
CA ALA A 173 4.61 15.20 -7.24
C ALA A 173 4.34 16.37 -8.21
N ARG A 174 4.67 16.22 -9.50
CA ARG A 174 4.40 17.23 -10.52
C ARG A 174 2.91 17.34 -10.84
N THR A 175 2.24 16.23 -11.09
CA THR A 175 0.82 16.20 -11.45
C THR A 175 -0.04 16.88 -10.39
N PHE A 176 0.27 16.65 -9.12
CA PHE A 176 -0.52 17.18 -8.01
C PHE A 176 0.12 18.38 -7.32
N ALA A 177 1.18 18.94 -7.90
CA ALA A 177 1.90 20.12 -7.39
C ALA A 177 2.27 19.98 -5.89
N ILE A 178 2.74 18.79 -5.48
CA ILE A 178 3.24 18.56 -4.12
C ILE A 178 4.71 18.97 -4.07
N GLY A 179 5.08 19.81 -3.10
CA GLY A 179 6.42 20.38 -3.02
C GLY A 179 6.82 20.87 -1.64
N ARG A 180 7.92 21.64 -1.60
CA ARG A 180 8.45 22.25 -0.37
C ARG A 180 7.36 23.04 0.37
N GLY A 181 7.27 22.82 1.68
CA GLY A 181 6.27 23.43 2.54
C GLY A 181 4.96 22.65 2.66
N ASP A 182 4.72 21.63 1.78
CA ASP A 182 3.62 20.71 1.99
C ASP A 182 3.93 19.73 3.13
N ARG A 183 2.91 19.45 3.93
CA ARG A 183 2.94 18.48 5.03
C ARG A 183 1.94 17.38 4.73
N VAL A 184 2.47 16.17 4.51
CA VAL A 184 1.72 15.01 4.06
C VAL A 184 1.39 14.12 5.25
N LEU A 185 0.11 13.83 5.43
CA LEU A 185 -0.37 12.82 6.38
C LEU A 185 -1.03 11.69 5.61
N ALA A 186 -0.59 10.45 5.85
CA ALA A 186 -1.18 9.29 5.23
C ALA A 186 -1.80 8.35 6.27
N THR A 187 -3.09 8.00 6.08
CA THR A 187 -3.79 7.00 6.89
C THR A 187 -3.55 5.57 6.40
N VAL A 188 -2.74 5.41 5.35
CA VAL A 188 -2.37 4.12 4.77
C VAL A 188 -0.96 3.73 5.16
N PRO A 189 -0.73 2.44 5.50
CA PRO A 189 0.60 1.97 5.86
C PRO A 189 1.60 2.09 4.71
N PRO A 190 2.90 2.35 5.00
CA PRO A 190 3.93 2.56 3.99
C PRO A 190 4.38 1.28 3.26
N HIS A 191 4.01 0.09 3.73
CA HIS A 191 4.32 -1.17 3.05
C HIS A 191 3.37 -1.48 1.86
N HIS A 192 2.24 -0.76 1.72
CA HIS A 192 1.41 -0.81 0.53
C HIS A 192 1.89 0.20 -0.51
N ILE A 193 1.84 -0.14 -1.79
CA ILE A 193 2.37 0.70 -2.88
C ILE A 193 1.83 2.14 -2.86
N TYR A 194 0.56 2.33 -2.55
CA TYR A 194 -0.07 3.65 -2.45
C TYR A 194 0.50 4.46 -1.27
N GLY A 195 0.62 3.83 -0.09
CA GLY A 195 1.22 4.44 1.09
C GLY A 195 2.72 4.71 0.93
N LEU A 196 3.44 3.81 0.25
CA LEU A 196 4.85 4.00 -0.11
C LEU A 196 5.03 5.22 -1.02
N LEU A 197 4.25 5.30 -2.09
CA LEU A 197 4.37 6.40 -3.04
C LEU A 197 3.99 7.74 -2.41
N PHE A 198 2.74 7.88 -1.98
CA PHE A 198 2.23 9.18 -1.52
C PHE A 198 2.71 9.56 -0.11
N GLY A 199 2.86 8.58 0.79
CA GLY A 199 3.25 8.82 2.18
C GLY A 199 4.75 8.92 2.44
N VAL A 200 5.60 8.43 1.52
CA VAL A 200 7.05 8.38 1.70
C VAL A 200 7.79 8.98 0.49
N LEU A 201 7.66 8.37 -0.69
CA LEU A 201 8.51 8.73 -1.84
C LEU A 201 8.17 10.09 -2.43
N VAL A 202 6.88 10.45 -2.55
CA VAL A 202 6.46 11.77 -3.04
C VAL A 202 7.01 12.89 -2.15
N PRO A 203 6.86 12.86 -0.80
CA PRO A 203 7.52 13.84 0.06
C PRO A 203 9.03 13.91 -0.12
N LEU A 204 9.71 12.78 -0.13
CA LEU A 204 11.18 12.73 -0.27
C LEU A 204 11.68 13.33 -1.58
N VAL A 205 11.01 13.08 -2.72
CA VAL A 205 11.46 13.61 -4.02
C VAL A 205 11.03 15.06 -4.26
N SER A 206 9.99 15.52 -3.57
CA SER A 206 9.40 16.86 -3.79
C SER A 206 9.91 17.95 -2.85
N GLY A 207 10.54 17.57 -1.74
CA GLY A 207 10.94 18.49 -0.68
C GLY A 207 9.84 18.77 0.34
N ALA A 208 8.76 17.99 0.32
CA ALA A 208 7.71 18.01 1.34
C ALA A 208 8.12 17.20 2.58
N SER A 209 7.41 17.39 3.67
CA SER A 209 7.55 16.59 4.89
C SER A 209 6.36 15.64 5.07
N PHE A 210 6.53 14.58 5.88
CA PHE A 210 5.48 13.60 6.15
C PHE A 210 5.29 13.32 7.64
N ALA A 211 4.06 12.96 8.02
CA ALA A 211 3.75 12.52 9.38
C ALA A 211 4.28 11.10 9.62
N ARG A 212 4.78 10.86 10.83
CA ARG A 212 5.34 9.56 11.24
C ARG A 212 4.25 8.53 11.49
N GLU A 213 3.16 8.96 12.07
CA GLU A 213 2.06 8.14 12.54
C GLU A 213 1.12 7.71 11.40
N THR A 214 0.52 6.54 11.56
CA THR A 214 -0.60 6.07 10.75
C THR A 214 -1.83 6.00 11.64
N VAL A 215 -2.72 7.01 11.54
CA VAL A 215 -3.90 7.16 12.38
C VAL A 215 -5.16 6.84 11.60
N LEU A 216 -6.04 6.00 12.17
CA LEU A 216 -7.25 5.49 11.49
C LEU A 216 -8.55 6.08 12.05
N HIS A 217 -8.54 6.55 13.31
CA HIS A 217 -9.72 7.04 14.00
C HIS A 217 -9.93 8.54 13.74
N ALA A 218 -11.17 8.96 13.61
CA ALA A 218 -11.54 10.29 13.14
C ALA A 218 -11.01 11.43 14.05
N GLU A 219 -11.26 11.39 15.36
CA GLU A 219 -10.81 12.45 16.28
C GLU A 219 -9.29 12.52 16.39
N PRO A 220 -8.55 11.42 16.66
CA PRO A 220 -7.09 11.46 16.65
C PRO A 220 -6.51 11.93 15.31
N LEU A 221 -7.15 11.61 14.19
CA LEU A 221 -6.73 12.10 12.88
C LEU A 221 -6.92 13.62 12.76
N ALA A 222 -8.05 14.16 13.22
CA ALA A 222 -8.31 15.60 13.23
C ALA A 222 -7.32 16.36 14.13
N GLU A 223 -6.99 15.81 15.29
CA GLU A 223 -5.97 16.37 16.20
C GLU A 223 -4.59 16.40 15.54
N LEU A 224 -4.21 15.29 14.88
CA LEU A 224 -2.93 15.18 14.19
C LEU A 224 -2.84 16.17 13.01
N ILE A 225 -3.91 16.32 12.24
CA ILE A 225 -4.01 17.30 11.14
C ILE A 225 -3.77 18.73 11.68
N ALA A 226 -4.42 19.08 12.78
CA ALA A 226 -4.29 20.41 13.40
C ALA A 226 -2.90 20.62 13.98
N ARG A 227 -2.38 19.65 14.74
CA ARG A 227 -1.03 19.70 15.36
C ARG A 227 0.07 19.90 14.31
N ASP A 228 0.00 19.12 13.23
CA ASP A 228 1.05 19.07 12.21
C ASP A 228 0.80 20.07 11.07
N HIS A 229 -0.29 20.84 11.13
CA HIS A 229 -0.70 21.72 10.03
C HIS A 229 -0.70 21.03 8.68
N THR A 230 -1.30 19.85 8.62
CA THR A 230 -1.37 19.00 7.42
C THR A 230 -2.02 19.75 6.26
N ARG A 231 -1.39 19.71 5.09
CA ARG A 231 -1.92 20.28 3.85
C ARG A 231 -2.38 19.22 2.85
N VAL A 232 -1.77 18.04 2.92
CA VAL A 232 -2.05 16.92 2.00
C VAL A 232 -2.45 15.70 2.83
N LEU A 233 -3.69 15.25 2.66
CA LEU A 233 -4.22 14.04 3.29
C LEU A 233 -4.27 12.92 2.27
N VAL A 234 -3.62 11.80 2.57
CA VAL A 234 -3.59 10.58 1.75
C VAL A 234 -4.38 9.50 2.47
N SER A 235 -5.49 9.06 1.89
CA SER A 235 -6.43 8.20 2.60
C SER A 235 -7.09 7.17 1.67
N VAL A 236 -8.05 6.45 2.19
CA VAL A 236 -8.87 5.46 1.48
C VAL A 236 -10.35 5.71 1.78
N PRO A 237 -11.27 5.24 0.92
CA PRO A 237 -12.71 5.51 1.10
C PRO A 237 -13.25 5.15 2.49
N ALA A 238 -12.80 4.04 3.08
CA ALA A 238 -13.25 3.61 4.40
C ALA A 238 -12.88 4.61 5.52
N HIS A 239 -11.63 5.12 5.49
CA HIS A 239 -11.15 6.09 6.48
C HIS A 239 -11.78 7.47 6.25
N LEU A 240 -11.92 7.89 4.99
CA LEU A 240 -12.61 9.14 4.65
C LEU A 240 -14.07 9.12 5.09
N ARG A 241 -14.77 8.00 4.91
CA ARG A 241 -16.15 7.83 5.39
C ARG A 241 -16.24 7.93 6.91
N ALA A 242 -15.24 7.44 7.65
CA ALA A 242 -15.21 7.55 9.10
C ALA A 242 -15.15 8.99 9.60
N LEU A 243 -14.68 9.95 8.78
CA LEU A 243 -14.63 11.37 9.14
C LEU A 243 -16.01 12.04 9.16
N ARG A 244 -17.04 11.39 8.63
CA ARG A 244 -18.43 11.90 8.62
C ARG A 244 -19.01 12.09 10.03
N VAL A 245 -18.44 11.47 11.05
CA VAL A 245 -18.84 11.65 12.45
C VAL A 245 -18.37 12.98 13.04
N LEU A 246 -17.39 13.62 12.42
CA LEU A 246 -16.83 14.89 12.89
C LEU A 246 -17.78 16.05 12.57
N GLU A 247 -17.76 17.06 13.42
CA GLU A 247 -18.49 18.30 13.20
C GLU A 247 -17.95 19.08 11.99
N GLN A 248 -18.82 19.88 11.38
CA GLN A 248 -18.42 20.76 10.30
C GLN A 248 -17.33 21.74 10.78
N GLY A 249 -16.26 21.90 9.98
CA GLY A 249 -15.14 22.77 10.31
C GLY A 249 -14.17 22.20 11.34
N ARG A 250 -14.37 20.98 11.85
CA ARG A 250 -13.43 20.32 12.80
C ARG A 250 -12.02 20.15 12.21
N ILE A 251 -11.93 19.94 10.90
CA ILE A 251 -10.67 19.85 10.17
C ILE A 251 -10.50 21.08 9.29
N GLN A 252 -9.35 21.75 9.42
CA GLN A 252 -9.00 22.93 8.64
C GLN A 252 -7.59 22.81 8.06
N GLY A 253 -7.27 23.63 7.05
CA GLY A 253 -5.93 23.73 6.48
C GLY A 253 -5.56 22.67 5.44
N VAL A 254 -6.31 21.58 5.33
CA VAL A 254 -6.09 20.55 4.30
C VAL A 254 -6.56 21.09 2.94
N SER A 255 -5.63 21.19 2.00
CA SER A 255 -5.89 21.72 0.67
C SER A 255 -5.97 20.65 -0.43
N ARG A 256 -5.45 19.45 -0.17
CA ARG A 256 -5.47 18.32 -1.11
C ARG A 256 -5.79 17.04 -0.36
N VAL A 257 -6.76 16.29 -0.87
CA VAL A 257 -7.16 14.98 -0.32
C VAL A 257 -7.10 13.94 -1.43
N PHE A 258 -6.36 12.87 -1.18
CA PHE A 258 -6.25 11.75 -2.10
C PHE A 258 -6.95 10.52 -1.56
N SER A 259 -7.61 9.78 -2.46
CA SER A 259 -8.24 8.49 -2.18
C SER A 259 -7.82 7.46 -3.22
N SER A 260 -7.51 6.26 -2.80
CA SER A 260 -7.21 5.13 -3.68
C SER A 260 -7.63 3.82 -3.02
N GLY A 261 -7.37 2.71 -3.69
CA GLY A 261 -7.63 1.40 -3.12
C GLY A 261 -9.03 0.86 -3.41
N ALA A 262 -10.07 1.69 -3.42
CA ALA A 262 -11.45 1.37 -3.79
C ALA A 262 -12.13 2.61 -4.38
N PRO A 263 -13.26 2.47 -5.09
CA PRO A 263 -14.07 3.63 -5.51
C PRO A 263 -14.55 4.43 -4.29
N LEU A 264 -14.47 5.75 -4.37
CA LEU A 264 -15.05 6.62 -3.36
C LEU A 264 -16.56 6.77 -3.62
N PRO A 265 -17.45 6.40 -2.68
CA PRO A 265 -18.87 6.59 -2.85
C PRO A 265 -19.22 8.07 -3.02
N ALA A 266 -20.18 8.36 -3.92
CA ALA A 266 -20.56 9.73 -4.25
C ALA A 266 -21.11 10.50 -3.03
N ASP A 267 -21.90 9.82 -2.18
CA ASP A 267 -22.42 10.37 -0.93
C ASP A 267 -21.30 10.78 0.04
N THR A 268 -20.25 9.96 0.14
CA THR A 268 -19.10 10.26 0.97
C THR A 268 -18.32 11.46 0.43
N SER A 269 -18.12 11.52 -0.89
CA SER A 269 -17.46 12.67 -1.54
C SER A 269 -18.21 13.97 -1.31
N GLU A 270 -19.53 13.92 -1.41
CA GLU A 270 -20.40 15.09 -1.20
C GLU A 270 -20.37 15.55 0.27
N ASP A 271 -20.53 14.64 1.23
CA ASP A 271 -20.45 14.96 2.65
C ASP A 271 -19.11 15.61 3.04
N LEU A 272 -17.98 15.11 2.49
CA LEU A 272 -16.66 15.69 2.76
C LEU A 272 -16.52 17.09 2.17
N ARG A 273 -17.14 17.32 1.00
CA ARG A 273 -17.20 18.65 0.37
C ARG A 273 -18.00 19.64 1.21
N GLU A 274 -19.16 19.21 1.71
CA GLU A 274 -20.03 20.07 2.54
C GLU A 274 -19.43 20.37 3.91
N ARG A 275 -18.84 19.37 4.56
CA ARG A 275 -18.28 19.49 5.92
C ARG A 275 -16.94 20.21 5.99
N PHE A 276 -16.06 19.93 5.03
CA PHE A 276 -14.65 20.37 5.09
C PHE A 276 -14.21 21.15 3.85
N GLY A 277 -15.09 21.34 2.85
CA GLY A 277 -14.77 22.01 1.59
C GLY A 277 -13.83 21.18 0.68
N TRP A 278 -13.72 19.88 0.90
CA TRP A 278 -12.75 19.06 0.18
C TRP A 278 -13.24 18.61 -1.19
N SER A 279 -12.36 18.77 -2.20
CA SER A 279 -12.43 17.98 -3.43
C SER A 279 -11.46 16.81 -3.27
N VAL A 280 -11.98 15.58 -3.34
CA VAL A 280 -11.17 14.38 -3.17
C VAL A 280 -10.70 13.89 -4.53
N THR A 281 -9.38 13.89 -4.74
CA THR A 281 -8.77 13.31 -5.94
C THR A 281 -8.66 11.79 -5.77
N GLU A 282 -9.36 11.04 -6.62
CA GLU A 282 -9.20 9.59 -6.68
C GLU A 282 -8.02 9.21 -7.58
N VAL A 283 -7.22 8.24 -7.15
CA VAL A 283 -6.09 7.68 -7.90
C VAL A 283 -6.33 6.21 -8.18
N LEU A 284 -6.32 5.84 -9.45
CA LEU A 284 -6.43 4.46 -9.92
C LEU A 284 -5.04 3.88 -10.14
N GLY A 285 -4.81 2.67 -9.62
CA GLY A 285 -3.54 1.96 -9.79
C GLY A 285 -3.56 0.59 -9.11
N SER A 286 -2.48 -0.15 -9.31
CA SER A 286 -2.24 -1.45 -8.66
C SER A 286 -0.75 -1.64 -8.35
N SER A 287 -0.40 -2.67 -7.58
CA SER A 287 1.00 -2.99 -7.32
C SER A 287 1.75 -3.35 -8.60
N GLU A 288 1.08 -3.99 -9.54
CA GLU A 288 1.64 -4.42 -10.82
C GLU A 288 1.92 -3.21 -11.73
N THR A 289 0.94 -2.30 -11.84
CA THR A 289 0.97 -1.21 -12.82
C THR A 289 1.60 0.08 -12.30
N GLY A 290 1.65 0.28 -10.98
CA GLY A 290 1.78 1.62 -10.42
C GLY A 290 0.51 2.43 -10.63
N GLY A 291 0.58 3.74 -10.53
CA GLY A 291 -0.50 4.66 -10.83
C GLY A 291 -0.85 4.63 -12.32
N ILE A 292 -2.14 4.59 -12.62
CA ILE A 292 -2.67 4.57 -13.99
C ILE A 292 -3.28 5.93 -14.33
N ALA A 293 -4.22 6.39 -13.50
CA ALA A 293 -5.03 7.57 -13.80
C ALA A 293 -5.56 8.22 -12.51
N TRP A 294 -6.12 9.39 -12.65
CA TRP A 294 -6.75 10.15 -11.56
C TRP A 294 -8.02 10.85 -12.03
N ARG A 295 -8.87 11.26 -11.07
CA ARG A 295 -10.03 12.13 -11.27
C ARG A 295 -10.33 12.91 -10.00
N ASP A 296 -10.91 14.10 -10.12
CA ASP A 296 -11.24 14.97 -8.97
C ASP A 296 -12.69 14.86 -8.48
N ARG A 297 -13.52 14.12 -9.21
CA ARG A 297 -14.94 13.94 -8.87
C ARG A 297 -15.40 12.54 -9.25
N ALA A 298 -16.14 11.92 -8.34
CA ALA A 298 -16.81 10.65 -8.63
C ALA A 298 -17.69 10.75 -9.89
N GLY A 299 -17.67 9.71 -10.72
CA GLY A 299 -18.45 9.67 -11.97
C GLY A 299 -17.82 10.39 -13.16
N THR A 300 -16.81 11.25 -12.98
CA THR A 300 -16.10 11.87 -14.12
C THR A 300 -15.13 10.87 -14.77
N PRO A 301 -14.79 11.09 -16.06
CA PRO A 301 -13.78 10.27 -16.72
C PRO A 301 -12.42 10.34 -16.00
N TRP A 302 -11.71 9.24 -16.03
CA TRP A 302 -10.34 9.14 -15.54
C TRP A 302 -9.36 9.77 -16.52
N THR A 303 -8.41 10.54 -16.02
CA THR A 303 -7.30 11.14 -16.77
C THR A 303 -6.04 10.32 -16.52
N PRO A 304 -5.42 9.72 -17.56
CA PRO A 304 -4.16 8.99 -17.39
C PRO A 304 -3.05 9.87 -16.81
N LEU A 305 -2.17 9.28 -16.00
CA LEU A 305 -0.95 9.95 -15.56
C LEU A 305 0.00 10.17 -16.74
N GLU A 306 0.89 11.14 -16.62
CA GLU A 306 1.90 11.45 -17.63
C GLU A 306 2.71 10.20 -18.03
N GLY A 307 2.76 9.89 -19.32
CA GLY A 307 3.44 8.72 -19.86
C GLY A 307 2.62 7.43 -19.82
N VAL A 308 1.46 7.41 -19.20
CA VAL A 308 0.55 6.24 -19.17
C VAL A 308 -0.44 6.33 -20.32
N LYS A 309 -0.62 5.23 -21.04
CA LYS A 309 -1.63 5.09 -22.09
C LYS A 309 -2.59 3.97 -21.74
N VAL A 310 -3.88 4.26 -21.82
CA VAL A 310 -4.96 3.29 -21.61
C VAL A 310 -5.68 3.08 -22.92
N ARG A 311 -5.90 1.82 -23.28
CA ARG A 311 -6.67 1.41 -24.46
C ARG A 311 -7.71 0.38 -24.08
N GLU A 312 -8.75 0.31 -24.87
CA GLU A 312 -9.78 -0.72 -24.76
C GLU A 312 -9.37 -1.92 -25.61
N GLY A 313 -9.31 -3.09 -25.01
CA GLY A 313 -9.06 -4.36 -25.65
C GLY A 313 -10.33 -5.17 -25.85
N GLU A 314 -10.17 -6.44 -26.22
CA GLU A 314 -11.28 -7.36 -26.43
C GLU A 314 -12.18 -7.48 -25.18
N GLY A 315 -13.49 -7.39 -25.37
CA GLY A 315 -14.48 -7.43 -24.29
C GLY A 315 -14.43 -6.23 -23.34
N GLY A 316 -13.86 -5.10 -23.79
CA GLY A 316 -13.74 -3.89 -22.97
C GLY A 316 -12.61 -3.96 -21.94
N ARG A 317 -11.68 -4.90 -22.01
CA ARG A 317 -10.57 -5.03 -21.09
C ARG A 317 -9.63 -3.86 -21.16
N MET A 318 -9.16 -3.39 -20.01
CA MET A 318 -8.17 -2.32 -19.92
C MET A 318 -6.79 -2.84 -20.36
N LEU A 319 -6.23 -2.24 -21.39
CA LEU A 319 -4.85 -2.44 -21.85
C LEU A 319 -4.02 -1.22 -21.43
N ILE A 320 -2.90 -1.47 -20.74
CA ILE A 320 -2.09 -0.42 -20.12
C ILE A 320 -0.67 -0.46 -20.70
N ASP A 321 -0.22 0.69 -21.17
CA ASP A 321 1.19 0.99 -21.47
C ASP A 321 1.66 2.05 -20.46
N SER A 322 2.67 1.72 -19.66
CA SER A 322 3.10 2.60 -18.57
C SER A 322 4.60 2.48 -18.35
N PRO A 323 5.31 3.61 -18.08
CA PRO A 323 6.71 3.58 -17.68
C PRO A 323 6.92 2.93 -16.30
N PHE A 324 5.83 2.72 -15.53
CA PHE A 324 5.87 2.16 -14.17
C PHE A 324 5.66 0.64 -14.14
N LEU A 325 5.43 0.01 -15.29
CA LEU A 325 5.35 -1.45 -15.44
C LEU A 325 6.73 -2.10 -15.37
N ASP A 326 6.81 -3.26 -14.73
CA ASP A 326 8.04 -4.06 -14.72
C ASP A 326 8.51 -4.35 -16.17
N PRO A 327 9.81 -4.22 -16.48
CA PRO A 327 10.33 -4.52 -17.82
C PRO A 327 10.07 -5.94 -18.30
N GLY A 328 9.93 -6.90 -17.38
CA GLY A 328 9.63 -8.30 -17.70
C GLY A 328 8.16 -8.58 -17.98
N VAL A 329 7.27 -7.61 -17.82
CA VAL A 329 5.84 -7.77 -18.09
C VAL A 329 5.52 -7.47 -19.55
N SER A 330 4.67 -8.32 -20.16
CA SER A 330 4.19 -8.14 -21.54
C SER A 330 3.50 -6.79 -21.72
N ARG A 331 3.77 -6.12 -22.83
CA ARG A 331 3.19 -4.81 -23.18
C ARG A 331 2.31 -4.94 -24.44
N PRO A 332 1.08 -4.41 -24.44
CA PRO A 332 0.40 -3.76 -23.30
C PRO A 332 0.08 -4.74 -22.18
N TYR A 333 0.12 -4.28 -20.93
CA TYR A 333 -0.35 -5.06 -19.79
C TYR A 333 -1.86 -5.20 -19.85
N VAL A 334 -2.37 -6.43 -19.72
CA VAL A 334 -3.80 -6.71 -19.73
C VAL A 334 -4.31 -6.63 -18.29
N GLY A 335 -5.03 -5.57 -17.96
CA GLY A 335 -5.64 -5.36 -16.65
C GLY A 335 -6.84 -6.27 -16.39
N GLY A 336 -7.19 -6.42 -15.10
CA GLY A 336 -8.43 -7.10 -14.68
C GLY A 336 -9.67 -6.19 -14.70
N ASP A 337 -9.54 -4.95 -15.16
CA ASP A 337 -10.60 -3.96 -15.20
C ASP A 337 -11.17 -3.82 -16.62
N ARG A 338 -12.41 -3.35 -16.71
CA ARG A 338 -13.07 -2.98 -17.98
C ARG A 338 -13.15 -1.46 -18.08
N VAL A 339 -12.96 -0.94 -19.28
CA VAL A 339 -13.00 0.50 -19.56
C VAL A 339 -13.78 0.80 -20.83
N ALA A 340 -14.28 2.02 -20.93
CA ALA A 340 -14.70 2.66 -22.18
C ALA A 340 -13.80 3.88 -22.41
N VAL A 341 -12.99 3.85 -23.44
CA VAL A 341 -12.05 4.93 -23.76
C VAL A 341 -12.78 6.04 -24.50
N LEU A 342 -12.50 7.26 -24.11
CA LEU A 342 -13.00 8.51 -24.69
C LEU A 342 -11.91 9.22 -25.50
N ASP A 343 -12.28 10.37 -26.08
CA ASP A 343 -11.31 11.26 -26.73
C ASP A 343 -10.22 11.71 -25.75
N GLU A 344 -9.04 12.02 -26.30
CA GLU A 344 -7.85 12.44 -25.54
C GLU A 344 -7.31 11.38 -24.56
N GLY A 345 -7.69 10.10 -24.73
CA GLY A 345 -7.21 9.00 -23.92
C GLY A 345 -7.82 8.92 -22.51
N ARG A 346 -8.78 9.81 -22.17
CA ARG A 346 -9.60 9.67 -20.96
C ARG A 346 -10.49 8.44 -21.07
N PHE A 347 -10.95 7.91 -19.95
CA PHE A 347 -11.77 6.72 -19.96
C PHE A 347 -12.75 6.63 -18.77
N HIS A 348 -13.81 5.88 -18.94
CA HIS A 348 -14.67 5.42 -17.86
C HIS A 348 -14.24 4.04 -17.39
N HIS A 349 -14.14 3.86 -16.08
CA HIS A 349 -13.92 2.55 -15.46
C HIS A 349 -15.26 1.84 -15.28
N LEU A 350 -15.40 0.67 -15.86
CA LEU A 350 -16.66 -0.10 -15.93
C LEU A 350 -16.70 -1.28 -14.95
N GLY A 351 -15.76 -1.34 -14.00
CA GLY A 351 -15.67 -2.43 -13.03
C GLY A 351 -14.67 -3.51 -13.43
N ARG A 352 -14.64 -4.62 -12.66
CA ARG A 352 -13.68 -5.72 -12.85
C ARG A 352 -14.27 -6.88 -13.63
N VAL A 353 -13.40 -7.56 -14.39
CA VAL A 353 -13.73 -8.77 -15.14
C VAL A 353 -13.72 -10.01 -14.23
N ASP A 354 -12.84 -10.02 -13.21
CA ASP A 354 -12.47 -11.21 -12.43
C ASP A 354 -13.17 -11.33 -11.07
N GLY A 355 -14.08 -10.41 -10.74
CA GLY A 355 -14.82 -10.43 -9.47
C GLY A 355 -13.96 -10.28 -8.20
N VAL A 356 -12.69 -9.90 -8.31
CA VAL A 356 -11.83 -9.59 -7.15
C VAL A 356 -12.36 -8.34 -6.46
N LEU A 357 -12.58 -8.42 -5.16
CA LEU A 357 -13.19 -7.38 -4.36
C LEU A 357 -12.17 -6.67 -3.49
N LYS A 358 -12.52 -5.45 -3.11
CA LYS A 358 -11.79 -4.67 -2.12
C LYS A 358 -12.65 -4.49 -0.89
N VAL A 359 -12.18 -5.00 0.26
CA VAL A 359 -12.80 -4.74 1.57
C VAL A 359 -12.00 -3.63 2.22
N GLY A 360 -12.60 -2.46 2.35
CA GLY A 360 -11.88 -1.26 2.78
C GLY A 360 -10.78 -0.87 1.78
N SER A 361 -9.55 -0.73 2.25
CA SER A 361 -8.36 -0.50 1.42
C SER A 361 -7.63 -1.79 1.02
N THR A 362 -8.02 -2.92 1.60
CA THR A 362 -7.34 -4.19 1.40
C THR A 362 -7.96 -4.95 0.24
N ARG A 363 -7.11 -5.38 -0.69
CA ARG A 363 -7.50 -6.23 -1.81
C ARG A 363 -7.75 -7.64 -1.26
N VAL A 364 -8.99 -8.10 -1.32
CA VAL A 364 -9.36 -9.45 -0.90
C VAL A 364 -9.51 -10.31 -2.14
N SER A 365 -8.61 -11.25 -2.30
CA SER A 365 -8.80 -12.35 -3.22
C SER A 365 -9.67 -13.39 -2.52
N ILE A 366 -10.89 -13.61 -3.00
CA ILE A 366 -11.74 -14.70 -2.51
C ILE A 366 -11.01 -16.04 -2.66
N ALA A 367 -10.26 -16.22 -3.75
CA ALA A 367 -9.46 -17.42 -3.96
C ALA A 367 -8.34 -17.58 -2.91
N GLU A 368 -7.69 -16.49 -2.48
CA GLU A 368 -6.71 -16.57 -1.39
C GLU A 368 -7.38 -16.92 -0.06
N LEU A 369 -8.52 -16.30 0.25
CA LEU A 369 -9.28 -16.63 1.45
C LEU A 369 -9.68 -18.11 1.46
N GLU A 370 -10.20 -18.63 0.34
CA GLU A 370 -10.53 -20.05 0.18
C GLU A 370 -9.29 -20.94 0.34
N ALA A 371 -8.17 -20.58 -0.27
CA ALA A 371 -6.91 -21.33 -0.13
C ALA A 371 -6.41 -21.37 1.32
N ARG A 372 -6.52 -20.25 2.06
CA ARG A 372 -6.16 -20.19 3.49
C ARG A 372 -7.10 -21.02 4.34
N LEU A 373 -8.39 -21.01 4.05
CA LEU A 373 -9.37 -21.84 4.73
C LEU A 373 -9.08 -23.33 4.51
N LEU A 374 -8.80 -23.74 3.28
CA LEU A 374 -8.45 -25.12 2.94
C LEU A 374 -7.11 -25.58 3.55
N ALA A 375 -6.21 -24.65 3.87
CA ALA A 375 -4.95 -24.97 4.55
C ALA A 375 -5.10 -25.21 6.06
N ILE A 376 -6.27 -24.95 6.65
CA ILE A 376 -6.53 -25.23 8.07
C ILE A 376 -6.70 -26.74 8.25
N PRO A 377 -5.92 -27.41 9.13
CA PRO A 377 -6.08 -28.83 9.39
C PRO A 377 -7.54 -29.18 9.79
N GLY A 378 -8.12 -30.20 9.18
CA GLY A 378 -9.51 -30.62 9.42
C GLY A 378 -10.57 -29.93 8.54
N VAL A 379 -10.22 -28.94 7.75
CA VAL A 379 -11.09 -28.36 6.73
C VAL A 379 -11.02 -29.22 5.46
N GLN A 380 -12.16 -29.73 5.03
CA GLN A 380 -12.30 -30.62 3.87
C GLN A 380 -12.67 -29.86 2.58
N ASP A 381 -13.53 -28.84 2.70
CA ASP A 381 -13.93 -27.95 1.59
C ASP A 381 -14.26 -26.57 2.14
N ALA A 382 -14.04 -25.54 1.33
CA ALA A 382 -14.32 -24.15 1.70
C ALA A 382 -14.74 -23.34 0.48
N ALA A 383 -15.70 -22.45 0.70
CA ALA A 383 -16.10 -21.47 -0.29
C ALA A 383 -16.35 -20.13 0.38
N ALA A 384 -15.91 -19.06 -0.28
CA ALA A 384 -16.09 -17.73 0.24
C ALA A 384 -16.87 -16.84 -0.74
N LEU A 385 -17.58 -15.88 -0.15
CA LEU A 385 -18.33 -14.86 -0.87
C LEU A 385 -17.88 -13.49 -0.40
N ALA A 386 -17.86 -12.57 -1.32
CA ALA A 386 -17.89 -11.18 -0.95
C ALA A 386 -19.31 -10.64 -1.13
N VAL A 387 -19.76 -10.00 -0.09
CA VAL A 387 -21.14 -9.51 0.00
C VAL A 387 -21.09 -8.02 0.23
N GLU A 388 -21.82 -7.28 -0.61
CA GLU A 388 -22.02 -5.86 -0.41
C GLU A 388 -22.95 -5.65 0.79
N VAL A 389 -22.45 -4.89 1.76
CA VAL A 389 -23.18 -4.54 2.97
C VAL A 389 -23.25 -3.02 3.06
N GLY A 390 -24.38 -2.50 3.42
CA GLY A 390 -24.52 -1.06 3.65
C GLY A 390 -23.59 -0.56 4.76
N GLY A 391 -23.33 0.75 4.82
CA GLY A 391 -22.54 1.38 5.88
C GLY A 391 -21.05 1.55 5.56
N ALA A 392 -20.24 1.81 6.58
CA ALA A 392 -18.84 2.26 6.45
C ALA A 392 -17.91 1.26 5.74
N ARG A 393 -18.24 -0.01 5.69
CA ARG A 393 -17.36 -1.07 5.17
C ARG A 393 -17.53 -1.35 3.67
N GLY A 394 -18.71 -1.09 3.11
CA GLY A 394 -19.04 -1.37 1.73
C GLY A 394 -19.16 -2.87 1.42
N TRP A 395 -18.16 -3.67 1.79
CA TRP A 395 -18.08 -5.11 1.50
C TRP A 395 -17.63 -5.92 2.71
N GLU A 396 -18.14 -7.15 2.82
CA GLU A 396 -17.70 -8.15 3.80
C GLU A 396 -17.38 -9.47 3.09
N SER A 397 -16.46 -10.25 3.67
CA SER A 397 -16.26 -11.63 3.30
C SER A 397 -17.10 -12.56 4.19
N TRP A 398 -17.79 -13.52 3.59
CA TRP A 398 -18.52 -14.61 4.26
C TRP A 398 -17.95 -15.94 3.77
N ALA A 399 -17.93 -16.97 4.62
CA ALA A 399 -17.39 -18.28 4.26
C ALA A 399 -18.27 -19.42 4.75
N ALA A 400 -18.53 -20.38 3.87
CA ALA A 400 -19.10 -21.67 4.21
C ALA A 400 -18.00 -22.74 4.14
N ILE A 401 -17.91 -23.59 5.15
CA ILE A 401 -16.78 -24.48 5.39
C ILE A 401 -17.30 -25.87 5.72
N VAL A 402 -16.75 -26.89 5.08
CA VAL A 402 -16.94 -28.29 5.45
C VAL A 402 -15.79 -28.69 6.34
N ALA A 403 -16.06 -28.88 7.63
CA ALA A 403 -15.04 -29.24 8.61
C ALA A 403 -15.68 -30.00 9.77
N GLN A 404 -14.95 -30.97 10.33
CA GLN A 404 -15.27 -31.62 11.59
C GLN A 404 -14.47 -30.93 12.71
N ASP A 405 -15.05 -30.83 13.90
CA ASP A 405 -14.42 -30.30 15.12
C ASP A 405 -13.98 -28.82 15.06
N HIS A 406 -14.54 -28.03 14.14
CA HIS A 406 -14.31 -26.61 14.06
C HIS A 406 -15.55 -25.78 14.39
N THR A 407 -15.30 -24.61 14.96
CA THR A 407 -16.28 -23.55 15.16
C THR A 407 -15.88 -22.31 14.34
N ALA A 408 -16.81 -21.38 14.13
CA ALA A 408 -16.48 -20.10 13.49
C ALA A 408 -15.35 -19.35 14.22
N GLN A 409 -15.25 -19.53 15.55
CA GLN A 409 -14.22 -18.91 16.38
C GLN A 409 -12.85 -19.53 16.14
N THR A 410 -12.75 -20.87 16.10
CA THR A 410 -11.47 -21.56 15.82
C THR A 410 -10.96 -21.28 14.42
N ILE A 411 -11.85 -21.20 13.42
CA ILE A 411 -11.49 -20.81 12.04
C ILE A 411 -10.95 -19.38 12.00
N ARG A 412 -11.62 -18.42 12.66
CA ARG A 412 -11.11 -17.04 12.73
C ARG A 412 -9.74 -16.97 13.39
N ALA A 413 -9.55 -17.66 14.50
CA ALA A 413 -8.27 -17.72 15.19
C ALA A 413 -7.15 -18.28 14.31
N ALA A 414 -7.44 -19.30 13.49
CA ALA A 414 -6.48 -19.90 12.57
C ALA A 414 -6.12 -18.96 11.39
N LEU A 415 -7.02 -18.07 11.00
CA LEU A 415 -6.78 -17.09 9.92
C LEU A 415 -6.01 -15.85 10.39
N LEU A 416 -6.17 -15.43 11.66
CA LEU A 416 -5.57 -14.22 12.23
C LEU A 416 -4.05 -14.09 12.00
N PRO A 417 -3.24 -15.15 12.10
CA PRO A 417 -1.81 -15.06 11.86
C PRO A 417 -1.42 -14.77 10.39
N TRP A 418 -2.37 -14.94 9.45
CA TRP A 418 -2.11 -14.89 8.01
C TRP A 418 -2.77 -13.72 7.30
N LEU A 419 -3.92 -13.27 7.79
CA LEU A 419 -4.76 -12.27 7.13
C LEU A 419 -5.00 -11.07 8.04
N ASP A 420 -5.14 -9.90 7.42
CA ASP A 420 -5.61 -8.72 8.14
C ASP A 420 -7.00 -8.96 8.73
N PRO A 421 -7.28 -8.48 9.96
CA PRO A 421 -8.58 -8.66 10.61
C PRO A 421 -9.77 -8.18 9.77
N VAL A 422 -9.56 -7.20 8.88
CA VAL A 422 -10.60 -6.67 7.99
C VAL A 422 -11.01 -7.67 6.91
N VAL A 423 -10.12 -8.58 6.54
CA VAL A 423 -10.31 -9.60 5.49
C VAL A 423 -10.97 -10.87 6.03
N ILE A 424 -10.82 -11.12 7.34
CA ILE A 424 -11.34 -12.33 7.98
C ILE A 424 -12.87 -12.36 7.86
N PRO A 425 -13.47 -13.54 7.48
CA PRO A 425 -14.90 -13.64 7.25
C PRO A 425 -15.73 -13.22 8.47
N ARG A 426 -16.66 -12.31 8.24
CA ARG A 426 -17.59 -11.84 9.27
C ARG A 426 -18.62 -12.90 9.62
N ARG A 427 -19.11 -13.61 8.61
CA ARG A 427 -20.01 -14.75 8.79
C ARG A 427 -19.29 -16.00 8.33
N ILE A 428 -19.26 -17.00 9.22
CA ILE A 428 -18.73 -18.33 8.95
C ILE A 428 -19.85 -19.32 9.28
N ARG A 429 -20.18 -20.16 8.31
CA ARG A 429 -21.09 -21.31 8.46
C ARG A 429 -20.31 -22.59 8.31
N ILE A 430 -20.40 -23.48 9.29
CA ILE A 430 -19.96 -24.86 9.13
C ILE A 430 -21.12 -25.64 8.56
N VAL A 431 -20.91 -26.33 7.46
CA VAL A 431 -21.92 -27.06 6.70
C VAL A 431 -21.45 -28.49 6.42
N GLU A 432 -22.39 -29.40 6.18
CA GLU A 432 -22.06 -30.81 5.85
C GLU A 432 -21.49 -30.93 4.42
N ALA A 433 -21.99 -30.11 3.49
CA ALA A 433 -21.50 -30.04 2.12
C ALA A 433 -21.72 -28.65 1.52
N LEU A 434 -20.83 -28.25 0.60
CA LEU A 434 -21.01 -27.03 -0.19
C LEU A 434 -22.02 -27.26 -1.33
N PRO A 435 -22.82 -26.24 -1.71
CA PRO A 435 -23.81 -26.33 -2.76
C PRO A 435 -23.15 -26.36 -4.14
N ARG A 436 -22.64 -27.50 -4.53
CA ARG A 436 -22.05 -27.75 -5.85
C ARG A 436 -23.05 -28.40 -6.80
N ASP A 437 -22.92 -28.07 -8.06
CA ASP A 437 -23.67 -28.75 -9.13
C ASP A 437 -23.22 -30.21 -9.23
N PRO A 438 -24.14 -31.18 -9.17
CA PRO A 438 -23.79 -32.62 -9.15
C PRO A 438 -23.08 -33.10 -10.42
N GLY A 439 -23.35 -32.49 -11.57
CA GLY A 439 -22.79 -32.91 -12.85
C GLY A 439 -21.44 -32.27 -13.19
N THR A 440 -21.23 -31.00 -12.75
CA THR A 440 -20.05 -30.25 -13.13
C THR A 440 -19.10 -29.95 -11.97
N GLY A 441 -19.52 -30.21 -10.71
CA GLY A 441 -18.79 -29.86 -9.51
C GLY A 441 -18.70 -28.35 -9.24
N LYS A 442 -19.26 -27.50 -10.09
CA LYS A 442 -19.20 -26.04 -9.95
C LYS A 442 -20.03 -25.56 -8.77
N LEU A 443 -19.45 -24.60 -8.03
CA LEU A 443 -20.12 -23.97 -6.92
C LEU A 443 -21.30 -23.10 -7.41
N ARG A 444 -22.48 -23.32 -6.84
CA ARG A 444 -23.70 -22.54 -7.11
C ARG A 444 -23.74 -21.33 -6.19
N ARG A 445 -23.34 -20.17 -6.70
CA ARG A 445 -23.15 -18.95 -5.89
C ARG A 445 -24.42 -18.47 -5.19
N ASP A 446 -25.58 -18.56 -5.86
CA ASP A 446 -26.87 -18.17 -5.26
C ASP A 446 -27.24 -19.09 -4.09
N ALA A 447 -27.04 -20.39 -4.24
CA ALA A 447 -27.26 -21.37 -3.19
C ALA A 447 -26.23 -21.20 -2.04
N LEU A 448 -24.98 -20.84 -2.36
CA LEU A 448 -23.99 -20.51 -1.33
C LEU A 448 -24.41 -19.27 -0.51
N ARG A 449 -24.93 -18.24 -1.16
CA ARG A 449 -25.43 -17.04 -0.50
C ARG A 449 -26.61 -17.36 0.40
N ALA A 450 -27.56 -18.16 -0.04
CA ALA A 450 -28.74 -18.57 0.72
C ALA A 450 -28.40 -19.35 2.00
N LEU A 451 -27.18 -19.87 2.14
CA LEU A 451 -26.73 -20.46 3.42
C LEU A 451 -26.63 -19.43 4.54
N PHE A 452 -26.60 -18.12 4.25
CA PHE A 452 -26.38 -17.05 5.21
C PHE A 452 -27.65 -16.24 5.50
N ASP A 453 -28.71 -16.48 4.77
CA ASP A 453 -30.06 -15.96 5.04
C ASP A 453 -30.75 -16.79 6.14
#